data_37f620e002b38ac069ffab910abccdb9
#
_entry.id   37f620e002b38ac069ffab910abccdb9
#
_cell.length_a   1.000
_cell.length_b   1.000
_cell.length_c   1.000
_cell.angle_alpha   90.00
_cell.angle_beta   90.00
_cell.angle_gamma   90.00
#
_symmetry.space_group_name_H-M   'P 1'
#
loop_
_entity.id
_entity.type
_entity.pdbx_description
1 polymer ?
#
loop_
_entity_poly.entity_id
_entity_poly.type
_entity_poly.pdbx_seq_one_letter_code
_entity_poly.pdbx_strand_id
1 'polypeptide(L)'
;PASYEVATGEKVEYPLFRNEAGTFYGSKAYLNTENWNLTLKPLPAGTRGTGAFLQFSVPKNYYGSNYFSVGEAGTRAALKKVEGELVQNGVFTNLEEAELSRVDTFKNIEPEEPFSSYFSLFSLLKARKAQQRGYGTTFLVSNSSQEFCIYDKLQEMREHDLETSNLPETMRFEHRALKKEKVRSLYG
;
A
#
# COMPACT_ATOMS: atom_id res chain seq x y z
N PRO A 1 -7.44 -23.29 -19.44
CA PRO A 1 -7.04 -22.67 -18.19
C PRO A 1 -5.53 -22.62 -18.13
N ALA A 2 -4.98 -21.48 -17.66
CA ALA A 2 -3.58 -21.41 -17.31
C ALA A 2 -3.44 -21.90 -15.86
N SER A 3 -2.51 -22.80 -15.60
CA SER A 3 -2.24 -23.32 -14.27
C SER A 3 -0.87 -22.83 -13.80
N TYR A 4 -0.78 -22.43 -12.53
CA TYR A 4 0.46 -22.25 -11.82
C TYR A 4 0.65 -23.41 -10.84
N GLU A 5 1.83 -23.97 -10.78
CA GLU A 5 2.22 -24.79 -9.64
C GLU A 5 2.69 -23.87 -8.52
N VAL A 6 1.94 -23.83 -7.44
CA VAL A 6 2.41 -23.24 -6.18
C VAL A 6 3.30 -24.26 -5.48
N ALA A 7 4.21 -23.83 -4.63
CA ALA A 7 5.15 -24.72 -3.91
C ALA A 7 4.47 -25.78 -3.04
N THR A 8 3.18 -25.68 -2.78
CA THR A 8 2.33 -26.68 -2.12
C THR A 8 1.90 -27.82 -3.02
N GLY A 9 2.21 -27.80 -4.32
CA GLY A 9 1.73 -28.79 -5.30
C GLY A 9 0.26 -28.60 -5.69
N GLU A 10 -0.43 -27.58 -5.19
CA GLU A 10 -1.78 -27.24 -5.61
C GLU A 10 -1.77 -26.50 -6.95
N LYS A 11 -2.45 -27.04 -7.95
CA LYS A 11 -2.72 -26.34 -9.19
C LYS A 11 -3.85 -25.34 -8.97
N VAL A 12 -3.54 -24.07 -8.98
CA VAL A 12 -4.55 -23.02 -9.02
C VAL A 12 -4.94 -22.78 -10.49
N GLU A 13 -6.12 -23.24 -10.89
CA GLU A 13 -6.67 -22.96 -12.20
C GLU A 13 -7.34 -21.60 -12.24
N TYR A 14 -6.86 -20.76 -13.17
CA TYR A 14 -7.49 -19.45 -13.42
C TYR A 14 -8.46 -19.56 -14.59
N PRO A 15 -9.70 -19.08 -14.46
CA PRO A 15 -10.58 -18.98 -15.60
C PRO A 15 -10.01 -17.96 -16.60
N LEU A 16 -9.63 -18.44 -17.79
CA LEU A 16 -9.24 -17.60 -18.91
C LEU A 16 -10.51 -17.22 -19.68
N PHE A 17 -10.81 -15.94 -19.74
CA PHE A 17 -11.86 -15.43 -20.59
C PHE A 17 -11.31 -15.07 -21.98
N ARG A 18 -12.01 -15.44 -23.04
CA ARG A 18 -11.75 -14.95 -24.39
C ARG A 18 -12.80 -13.90 -24.73
N ASN A 19 -12.39 -12.78 -25.33
CA ASN A 19 -13.30 -11.88 -25.99
C ASN A 19 -13.73 -12.45 -27.36
N GLU A 20 -14.70 -11.81 -28.03
CA GLU A 20 -15.19 -12.23 -29.34
C GLU A 20 -14.09 -12.25 -30.43
N ALA A 21 -13.01 -11.50 -30.29
CA ALA A 21 -11.85 -11.50 -31.16
C ALA A 21 -10.85 -12.64 -30.84
N GLY A 22 -11.17 -13.55 -29.90
CA GLY A 22 -10.32 -14.66 -29.50
C GLY A 22 -9.13 -14.28 -28.62
N THR A 23 -9.05 -13.02 -28.19
CA THR A 23 -7.98 -12.54 -27.30
C THR A 23 -8.30 -12.95 -25.86
N PHE A 24 -7.34 -13.57 -25.20
CA PHE A 24 -7.47 -13.89 -23.78
C PHE A 24 -7.36 -12.60 -22.95
N TYR A 25 -8.37 -12.32 -22.13
CA TYR A 25 -8.24 -11.45 -20.98
C TYR A 25 -8.39 -12.34 -19.74
N GLY A 26 -7.29 -12.46 -19.02
CA GLY A 26 -7.25 -13.33 -17.87
C GLY A 26 -7.90 -12.72 -16.65
N SER A 27 -8.40 -13.55 -15.78
CA SER A 27 -8.76 -13.19 -14.42
C SER A 27 -7.50 -12.82 -13.63
N LYS A 28 -7.66 -11.90 -12.70
CA LYS A 28 -6.64 -11.60 -11.69
C LYS A 28 -6.60 -12.74 -10.68
N ALA A 29 -5.41 -13.15 -10.29
CA ALA A 29 -5.23 -13.99 -9.13
C ALA A 29 -4.82 -13.13 -7.93
N TYR A 30 -5.32 -13.50 -6.76
CA TYR A 30 -5.06 -12.79 -5.52
C TYR A 30 -4.49 -13.76 -4.51
N LEU A 31 -3.35 -13.40 -3.94
CA LEU A 31 -2.78 -14.02 -2.76
C LEU A 31 -2.72 -12.95 -1.68
N ASN A 32 -3.45 -13.14 -0.59
CA ASN A 32 -3.54 -12.18 0.48
C ASN A 32 -3.09 -12.84 1.78
N THR A 33 -2.22 -12.15 2.49
CA THR A 33 -1.84 -12.49 3.86
C THR A 33 -2.16 -11.31 4.78
N GLU A 34 -1.93 -11.47 6.06
CA GLU A 34 -2.04 -10.34 7.00
C GLU A 34 -1.02 -9.24 6.72
N ASN A 35 0.10 -9.56 6.09
CA ASN A 35 1.24 -8.68 5.93
C ASN A 35 1.36 -8.06 4.54
N TRP A 36 0.84 -8.72 3.52
CA TRP A 36 0.92 -8.26 2.12
C TRP A 36 -0.22 -8.81 1.26
N ASN A 37 -0.47 -8.10 0.17
CA ASN A 37 -1.44 -8.48 -0.85
C ASN A 37 -0.72 -8.56 -2.19
N LEU A 38 -0.81 -9.70 -2.87
CA LEU A 38 -0.28 -9.91 -4.20
C LEU A 38 -1.42 -10.07 -5.20
N THR A 39 -1.38 -9.29 -6.27
CA THR A 39 -2.27 -9.43 -7.42
C THR A 39 -1.46 -9.82 -8.64
N LEU A 40 -1.76 -10.97 -9.22
CA LEU A 40 -1.20 -11.40 -10.50
C LEU A 40 -2.16 -11.01 -11.63
N LYS A 41 -1.64 -10.44 -12.70
CA LYS A 41 -2.41 -10.06 -13.89
C LYS A 41 -1.69 -10.57 -15.13
N PRO A 42 -2.41 -11.08 -16.14
CA PRO A 42 -1.80 -11.33 -17.44
C PRO A 42 -1.28 -10.01 -18.03
N LEU A 43 -0.13 -10.07 -18.67
CA LEU A 43 0.38 -8.95 -19.44
C LEU A 43 -0.46 -8.74 -20.72
N PRO A 44 -0.44 -7.53 -21.31
CA PRO A 44 -1.15 -7.25 -22.56
C PRO A 44 -0.81 -8.26 -23.66
N ALA A 45 -1.75 -8.47 -24.57
CA ALA A 45 -1.56 -9.39 -25.71
C ALA A 45 -0.26 -9.07 -26.47
N GLY A 46 0.53 -10.11 -26.76
CA GLY A 46 1.84 -9.99 -27.41
C GLY A 46 3.04 -9.92 -26.45
N THR A 47 2.80 -9.72 -25.15
CA THR A 47 3.85 -9.77 -24.12
C THR A 47 3.80 -11.14 -23.41
N ARG A 48 4.94 -11.81 -23.30
CA ARG A 48 5.03 -13.05 -22.52
C ARG A 48 5.24 -12.73 -21.05
N GLY A 49 4.49 -13.38 -20.18
CA GLY A 49 4.66 -13.30 -18.73
C GLY A 49 3.40 -12.83 -17.98
N THR A 50 3.59 -12.65 -16.69
CA THR A 50 2.54 -12.22 -15.74
C THR A 50 3.02 -10.96 -15.03
N GLY A 51 2.20 -9.92 -15.02
CA GLY A 51 2.46 -8.74 -14.19
C GLY A 51 2.08 -9.04 -12.74
N ALA A 52 2.97 -8.78 -11.81
CA ALA A 52 2.73 -8.91 -10.37
C ALA A 52 2.62 -7.51 -9.74
N PHE A 53 1.62 -7.32 -8.89
CA PHE A 53 1.46 -6.11 -8.08
C PHE A 53 1.44 -6.53 -6.62
N LEU A 54 2.48 -6.16 -5.91
CA LEU A 54 2.63 -6.42 -4.48
C LEU A 54 2.36 -5.15 -3.70
N GLN A 55 1.54 -5.25 -2.67
CA GLN A 55 1.26 -4.16 -1.72
C GLN A 55 1.50 -4.64 -0.31
N PHE A 56 2.28 -3.91 0.47
CA PHE A 56 2.52 -4.18 1.88
C PHE A 56 2.91 -2.91 2.63
N SER A 57 2.82 -2.98 3.96
CA SER A 57 3.29 -1.94 4.86
C SER A 57 4.68 -2.32 5.38
N VAL A 58 5.69 -1.52 5.06
CA VAL A 58 7.06 -1.72 5.56
C VAL A 58 7.09 -1.72 7.10
N PRO A 59 6.49 -0.74 7.81
CA PRO A 59 6.46 -0.76 9.27
C PRO A 59 5.76 -1.99 9.84
N LYS A 60 4.62 -2.38 9.28
CA LYS A 60 3.88 -3.56 9.76
C LYS A 60 4.72 -4.84 9.61
N ASN A 61 5.42 -5.00 8.51
CA ASN A 61 6.30 -6.15 8.29
C ASN A 61 7.53 -6.18 9.21
N TYR A 62 8.03 -5.01 9.60
CA TYR A 62 9.22 -4.90 10.45
C TYR A 62 8.89 -4.95 11.95
N TYR A 63 7.89 -4.17 12.40
CA TYR A 63 7.53 -4.01 13.81
C TYR A 63 6.26 -4.77 14.23
N GLY A 64 5.50 -5.34 13.29
CA GLY A 64 4.13 -5.84 13.54
C GLY A 64 3.07 -4.74 13.59
N SER A 65 3.46 -3.47 13.51
CA SER A 65 2.57 -2.30 13.59
C SER A 65 2.97 -1.24 12.58
N ASN A 66 2.00 -0.51 12.06
CA ASN A 66 2.23 0.63 11.17
C ASN A 66 2.35 1.97 11.93
N TYR A 67 2.49 1.93 13.25
CA TYR A 67 2.63 3.14 14.07
C TYR A 67 4.02 3.78 13.95
N PHE A 68 5.08 2.97 13.99
CA PHE A 68 6.47 3.44 14.01
C PHE A 68 7.03 3.69 12.60
N SER A 69 7.89 4.70 12.50
CA SER A 69 8.67 4.94 11.28
C SER A 69 9.82 3.95 11.16
N VAL A 70 10.15 3.54 9.94
CA VAL A 70 11.22 2.59 9.65
C VAL A 70 12.33 3.28 8.89
N GLY A 71 13.57 3.13 9.34
CA GLY A 71 14.74 3.59 8.62
C GLY A 71 15.17 2.61 7.51
N GLU A 72 16.25 2.95 6.80
CA GLU A 72 16.73 2.19 5.66
C GLU A 72 17.01 0.71 5.98
N ALA A 73 17.75 0.44 7.07
CA ALA A 73 18.07 -0.94 7.48
C ALA A 73 16.82 -1.77 7.76
N GLY A 74 15.82 -1.19 8.44
CA GLY A 74 14.55 -1.85 8.70
C GLY A 74 13.73 -2.05 7.43
N THR A 75 13.79 -1.10 6.49
CA THR A 75 13.14 -1.24 5.17
C THR A 75 13.73 -2.42 4.40
N ARG A 76 15.06 -2.55 4.35
CA ARG A 76 15.74 -3.70 3.72
C ARG A 76 15.38 -5.02 4.39
N ALA A 77 15.29 -5.05 5.72
CA ALA A 77 14.88 -6.24 6.46
C ALA A 77 13.42 -6.63 6.17
N ALA A 78 12.51 -5.66 6.10
CA ALA A 78 11.11 -5.90 5.72
C ALA A 78 10.97 -6.43 4.29
N LEU A 79 11.73 -5.88 3.33
CA LEU A 79 11.75 -6.38 1.94
C LEU A 79 12.20 -7.84 1.89
N LYS A 80 13.32 -8.19 2.55
CA LYS A 80 13.81 -9.58 2.59
C LYS A 80 12.83 -10.54 3.26
N LYS A 81 12.13 -10.09 4.31
CA LYS A 81 11.08 -10.89 4.96
C LYS A 81 9.95 -11.19 3.98
N VAL A 82 9.44 -10.17 3.29
CA VAL A 82 8.36 -10.32 2.30
C VAL A 82 8.80 -11.21 1.14
N GLU A 83 10.03 -11.07 0.64
CA GLU A 83 10.60 -11.98 -0.38
C GLU A 83 10.61 -13.43 0.10
N GLY A 84 11.05 -13.67 1.33
CA GLY A 84 11.04 -15.01 1.92
C GLY A 84 9.64 -15.61 2.02
N GLU A 85 8.66 -14.82 2.44
CA GLU A 85 7.24 -15.24 2.50
C GLU A 85 6.66 -15.51 1.10
N LEU A 86 7.03 -14.69 0.08
CA LEU A 86 6.64 -14.92 -1.31
C LEU A 86 7.22 -16.22 -1.86
N VAL A 87 8.49 -16.52 -1.59
CA VAL A 87 9.14 -17.78 -1.99
C VAL A 87 8.45 -19.00 -1.36
N GLN A 88 8.07 -18.92 -0.08
CA GLN A 88 7.31 -19.98 0.60
C GLN A 88 5.93 -20.22 -0.06
N ASN A 89 5.38 -19.20 -0.71
CA ASN A 89 4.14 -19.28 -1.49
C ASN A 89 4.38 -19.54 -2.99
N GLY A 90 5.59 -19.94 -3.38
CA GLY A 90 5.92 -20.28 -4.77
C GLY A 90 6.12 -19.09 -5.70
N VAL A 91 6.23 -17.86 -5.15
CA VAL A 91 6.45 -16.64 -5.95
C VAL A 91 7.91 -16.21 -5.83
N PHE A 92 8.66 -16.36 -6.92
CA PHE A 92 10.06 -15.98 -6.99
C PHE A 92 10.20 -14.61 -7.64
N THR A 93 10.68 -13.64 -6.88
CA THR A 93 10.89 -12.25 -7.35
C THR A 93 12.06 -11.61 -6.63
N ASN A 94 12.62 -10.57 -7.22
CA ASN A 94 13.61 -9.68 -6.60
C ASN A 94 12.92 -8.32 -6.35
N LEU A 95 12.61 -8.01 -5.09
CA LEU A 95 11.92 -6.76 -4.75
C LEU A 95 12.85 -5.54 -4.87
N GLU A 96 14.16 -5.70 -4.84
CA GLU A 96 15.12 -4.60 -5.08
C GLU A 96 15.06 -4.09 -6.52
N GLU A 97 14.68 -4.94 -7.47
CA GLU A 97 14.49 -4.60 -8.89
C GLU A 97 13.04 -4.21 -9.23
N ALA A 98 12.14 -4.31 -8.26
CA ALA A 98 10.73 -4.03 -8.49
C ALA A 98 10.48 -2.53 -8.71
N GLU A 99 9.59 -2.21 -9.63
CA GLU A 99 9.21 -0.84 -9.89
C GLU A 99 8.13 -0.37 -8.91
N LEU A 100 8.38 0.75 -8.24
CA LEU A 100 7.42 1.39 -7.34
C LEU A 100 6.33 2.10 -8.15
N SER A 101 5.08 1.67 -7.99
CA SER A 101 3.90 2.29 -8.62
C SER A 101 3.09 3.17 -7.66
N ARG A 102 3.24 2.93 -6.34
CA ARG A 102 2.65 3.72 -5.27
C ARG A 102 3.60 3.71 -4.07
N VAL A 103 3.70 4.85 -3.40
CA VAL A 103 4.44 4.99 -2.13
C VAL A 103 3.62 5.86 -1.19
N ASP A 104 3.39 5.36 0.00
CA ASP A 104 2.77 6.09 1.10
C ASP A 104 3.83 6.33 2.17
N THR A 105 4.14 7.61 2.43
CA THR A 105 5.08 8.03 3.46
C THR A 105 4.35 8.79 4.56
N PHE A 106 4.81 8.69 5.79
CA PHE A 106 4.15 9.35 6.90
C PHE A 106 5.11 9.92 7.93
N LYS A 107 4.59 10.86 8.71
CA LYS A 107 5.22 11.39 9.93
C LYS A 107 4.17 11.48 11.04
N ASN A 108 4.51 10.97 12.20
CA ASN A 108 3.74 11.15 13.42
C ASN A 108 4.23 12.40 14.16
N ILE A 109 3.30 13.15 14.72
CA ILE A 109 3.55 14.34 15.56
C ILE A 109 2.66 14.18 16.80
N GLU A 110 3.23 14.46 17.96
CA GLU A 110 2.47 14.61 19.20
C GLU A 110 1.88 16.03 19.21
N PRO A 111 0.57 16.20 19.11
CA PRO A 111 -0.06 17.51 19.15
C PRO A 111 -0.15 18.03 20.59
N GLU A 112 -0.03 19.35 20.79
CA GLU A 112 -0.23 19.98 22.09
C GLU A 112 -1.71 20.01 22.49
N GLU A 113 -2.62 20.03 21.50
CA GLU A 113 -4.06 20.08 21.66
C GLU A 113 -4.73 18.86 20.99
N PRO A 114 -5.96 18.50 21.35
CA PRO A 114 -6.67 17.44 20.66
C PRO A 114 -6.81 17.70 19.15
N PHE A 115 -6.83 16.64 18.34
CA PHE A 115 -6.91 16.73 16.88
C PHE A 115 -8.01 17.68 16.38
N SER A 116 -9.17 17.68 17.04
CA SER A 116 -10.31 18.53 16.69
C SER A 116 -10.01 20.03 16.72
N SER A 117 -9.06 20.46 17.56
CA SER A 117 -8.64 21.87 17.65
C SER A 117 -7.93 22.37 16.39
N TYR A 118 -7.31 21.45 15.64
CA TYR A 118 -6.58 21.78 14.41
C TYR A 118 -7.44 21.71 13.15
N PHE A 119 -8.63 21.15 13.23
CA PHE A 119 -9.47 20.87 12.04
C PHE A 119 -9.79 22.13 11.23
N SER A 120 -10.08 23.24 11.89
CA SER A 120 -10.30 24.52 11.23
C SER A 120 -9.05 25.05 10.50
N LEU A 121 -7.87 24.80 11.04
CA LEU A 121 -6.60 25.17 10.39
C LEU A 121 -6.37 24.33 9.12
N PHE A 122 -6.67 23.04 9.19
CA PHE A 122 -6.52 22.18 8.02
C PHE A 122 -7.44 22.58 6.87
N SER A 123 -8.63 23.11 7.16
CA SER A 123 -9.54 23.63 6.14
C SER A 123 -8.99 24.81 5.35
N LEU A 124 -7.98 25.51 5.88
CA LEU A 124 -7.28 26.58 5.20
C LEU A 124 -6.18 26.11 4.24
N LEU A 125 -5.79 24.83 4.33
CA LEU A 125 -4.80 24.25 3.41
C LEU A 125 -5.39 24.21 2.00
N LYS A 126 -4.74 24.91 1.09
CA LYS A 126 -5.14 24.92 -0.32
C LYS A 126 -4.05 24.33 -1.19
N ALA A 127 -4.40 23.41 -2.04
CA ALA A 127 -3.51 22.88 -3.06
C ALA A 127 -4.11 23.08 -4.46
N ARG A 128 -3.26 23.50 -5.39
CA ARG A 128 -3.68 23.75 -6.77
C ARG A 128 -4.24 22.46 -7.40
N LYS A 129 -5.44 22.53 -7.98
CA LYS A 129 -6.11 21.41 -8.65
C LYS A 129 -6.34 20.19 -7.72
N ALA A 130 -6.52 20.42 -6.43
CA ALA A 130 -6.85 19.37 -5.47
C ALA A 130 -8.23 19.61 -4.85
N GLN A 131 -8.88 18.52 -4.48
CA GLN A 131 -10.12 18.52 -3.70
C GLN A 131 -9.79 18.37 -2.23
N GLN A 132 -10.56 19.05 -1.38
CA GLN A 132 -10.48 18.92 0.07
C GLN A 132 -11.70 18.17 0.58
N ARG A 133 -11.50 17.30 1.56
CA ARG A 133 -12.56 16.57 2.25
C ARG A 133 -12.19 16.43 3.73
N GLY A 134 -13.15 16.62 4.60
CA GLY A 134 -13.00 16.37 6.03
C GLY A 134 -14.01 15.30 6.48
N TYR A 135 -13.55 14.33 7.26
CA TYR A 135 -14.38 13.26 7.80
C TYR A 135 -14.01 13.07 9.27
N GLY A 136 -14.86 13.59 10.20
CA GLY A 136 -14.62 13.36 11.62
C GLY A 136 -13.19 13.64 12.08
N THR A 137 -12.38 12.61 12.18
CA THR A 137 -10.97 12.64 12.62
C THR A 137 -9.95 12.63 11.48
N THR A 138 -10.37 12.86 10.23
CA THR A 138 -9.50 12.80 9.04
C THR A 138 -9.72 14.01 8.16
N PHE A 139 -8.65 14.64 7.73
CA PHE A 139 -8.62 15.69 6.72
C PHE A 139 -7.79 15.23 5.50
N LEU A 140 -8.34 15.41 4.31
CA LEU A 140 -7.79 14.92 3.06
C LEU A 140 -7.70 16.03 2.01
N VAL A 141 -6.55 16.13 1.36
CA VAL A 141 -6.33 16.95 0.17
C VAL A 141 -5.83 16.05 -0.96
N SER A 142 -6.57 15.90 -2.03
CA SER A 142 -6.26 14.91 -3.06
C SER A 142 -6.43 15.43 -4.49
N ASN A 143 -5.64 14.89 -5.38
CA ASN A 143 -5.83 14.97 -6.83
C ASN A 143 -5.62 13.58 -7.48
N SER A 144 -5.62 13.52 -8.81
CA SER A 144 -5.52 12.24 -9.53
C SER A 144 -4.18 11.51 -9.38
N SER A 145 -3.14 12.14 -8.82
CA SER A 145 -1.78 11.57 -8.75
C SER A 145 -1.21 11.47 -7.34
N GLN A 146 -1.77 12.20 -6.39
CA GLN A 146 -1.30 12.21 -5.01
C GLN A 146 -2.40 12.60 -4.04
N GLU A 147 -2.22 12.20 -2.80
CA GLU A 147 -3.09 12.47 -1.69
C GLU A 147 -2.26 12.86 -0.48
N PHE A 148 -2.71 13.87 0.23
CA PHE A 148 -2.18 14.27 1.53
C PHE A 148 -3.27 14.11 2.57
N CYS A 149 -3.00 13.32 3.59
CA CYS A 149 -3.94 12.96 4.63
C CYS A 149 -3.41 13.36 6.00
N ILE A 150 -4.24 13.99 6.82
CA ILE A 150 -3.93 14.31 8.22
C ILE A 150 -5.03 13.68 9.06
N TYR A 151 -4.68 12.90 10.06
CA TYR A 151 -5.67 12.22 10.88
C TYR A 151 -5.17 11.89 12.29
N ASP A 152 -6.15 11.69 13.19
CA ASP A 152 -5.92 11.16 14.53
C ASP A 152 -5.54 9.67 14.43
N LYS A 153 -4.25 9.39 14.65
CA LYS A 153 -3.72 8.03 14.50
C LYS A 153 -4.19 7.09 15.60
N LEU A 154 -4.38 7.57 16.82
CA LEU A 154 -4.87 6.72 17.89
C LEU A 154 -6.35 6.37 17.70
N GLN A 155 -7.15 7.33 17.23
CA GLN A 155 -8.56 7.06 16.94
C GLN A 155 -8.67 6.02 15.79
N GLU A 156 -7.89 6.16 14.73
CA GLU A 156 -7.85 5.16 13.65
C GLU A 156 -7.43 3.78 14.16
N MET A 157 -6.45 3.70 15.06
CA MET A 157 -6.03 2.42 15.66
C MET A 157 -7.13 1.80 16.52
N ARG A 158 -7.85 2.60 17.32
CA ARG A 158 -8.98 2.14 18.15
C ARG A 158 -10.14 1.61 17.29
N GLU A 159 -10.42 2.25 16.16
CA GLU A 159 -11.44 1.80 15.18
C GLU A 159 -11.10 0.44 14.54
N HIS A 160 -9.82 0.02 14.62
CA HIS A 160 -9.33 -1.28 14.17
C HIS A 160 -8.99 -2.24 15.31
N ASP A 161 -9.50 -1.99 16.52
CA ASP A 161 -9.28 -2.81 17.73
C ASP A 161 -7.79 -3.02 18.07
N LEU A 162 -6.93 -2.05 17.73
CA LEU A 162 -5.51 -2.11 18.04
C LEU A 162 -5.21 -1.50 19.41
N GLU A 163 -4.22 -2.08 20.10
CA GLU A 163 -3.77 -1.61 21.41
C GLU A 163 -3.13 -0.21 21.33
N THR A 164 -3.63 0.73 22.13
CA THR A 164 -3.19 2.13 22.13
C THR A 164 -2.85 2.68 23.51
N SER A 165 -3.02 1.92 24.59
CA SER A 165 -2.93 2.43 25.98
C SER A 165 -1.58 3.03 26.35
N ASN A 166 -0.50 2.61 25.68
CA ASN A 166 0.86 3.08 25.94
C ASN A 166 1.40 4.05 24.87
N LEU A 167 0.52 4.53 23.99
CA LEU A 167 0.92 5.44 22.91
C LEU A 167 0.47 6.87 23.25
N PRO A 168 1.30 7.89 23.00
CA PRO A 168 0.90 9.29 23.17
C PRO A 168 -0.13 9.68 22.12
N GLU A 169 -0.92 10.71 22.41
CA GLU A 169 -1.79 11.35 21.40
C GLU A 169 -0.98 11.64 20.14
N THR A 170 -1.50 11.23 18.99
CA THR A 170 -0.71 11.22 17.77
C THR A 170 -1.51 11.67 16.56
N MET A 171 -1.05 12.75 15.96
CA MET A 171 -1.51 13.21 14.66
C MET A 171 -0.59 12.68 13.58
N ARG A 172 -1.14 11.99 12.58
CA ARG A 172 -0.38 11.48 11.44
C ARG A 172 -0.57 12.36 10.22
N PHE A 173 0.55 12.77 9.66
CA PHE A 173 0.64 13.37 8.33
C PHE A 173 1.10 12.29 7.35
N GLU A 174 0.31 12.02 6.34
CA GLU A 174 0.59 10.98 5.36
C GLU A 174 0.52 11.56 3.95
N HIS A 175 1.55 11.29 3.16
CA HIS A 175 1.58 11.63 1.75
C HIS A 175 1.59 10.35 0.93
N ARG A 176 0.63 10.22 0.01
CA ARG A 176 0.42 9.08 -0.87
C ARG A 176 0.70 9.49 -2.31
N ALA A 177 1.77 8.97 -2.89
CA ALA A 177 2.03 9.07 -4.31
C ALA A 177 1.29 7.93 -5.01
N LEU A 178 0.19 8.23 -5.71
CA LEU A 178 -0.77 7.26 -6.22
C LEU A 178 -0.44 6.74 -7.64
N LYS A 179 0.56 7.32 -8.29
CA LYS A 179 0.95 6.97 -9.66
C LYS A 179 2.45 6.88 -9.80
N LYS A 180 2.90 5.95 -10.64
CA LYS A 180 4.29 5.69 -10.98
C LYS A 180 5.07 6.96 -11.36
N GLU A 181 4.51 7.80 -12.20
CA GLU A 181 5.13 9.06 -12.63
C GLU A 181 5.35 10.00 -11.45
N LYS A 182 4.39 10.00 -10.49
CA LYS A 182 4.51 10.80 -9.27
C LYS A 182 5.57 10.23 -8.34
N VAL A 183 5.63 8.91 -8.18
CA VAL A 183 6.67 8.23 -7.40
C VAL A 183 8.04 8.56 -7.97
N ARG A 184 8.24 8.41 -9.28
CA ARG A 184 9.51 8.75 -9.96
C ARG A 184 9.89 10.22 -9.79
N SER A 185 8.93 11.13 -9.85
CA SER A 185 9.18 12.58 -9.70
C SER A 185 9.62 12.98 -8.28
N LEU A 186 9.31 12.17 -7.26
CA LEU A 186 9.61 12.48 -5.86
C LEU A 186 10.83 11.69 -5.32
N TYR A 187 11.07 10.50 -5.84
CA TYR A 187 12.00 9.53 -5.26
C TYR A 187 12.96 8.90 -6.29
N GLY A 188 12.83 9.22 -7.58
CA GLY A 188 13.65 8.72 -8.68
C GLY A 188 14.89 9.57 -9.01
#